data_8e37c6a2c564ef91eba378bc3a4948c0
#
_entry.id   8e37c6a2c564ef91eba378bc3a4948c0
#
_cell.length_a   1.000
_cell.length_b   1.000
_cell.length_c   1.000
_cell.angle_alpha   90.00
_cell.angle_beta   90.00
_cell.angle_gamma   90.00
#
_symmetry.space_group_name_H-M   'P 1'
#
loop_
_entity.id
_entity.type
_entity.pdbx_description
1 polymer ?
#
loop_
_entity_poly.entity_id
_entity_poly.type
_entity_poly.pdbx_seq_one_letter_code
_entity_poly.pdbx_strand_id
1 'polypeptide(L)'
;SGIGNFNFAGGHKKIKEKVMKQVILTGDRPTGRLHVGHYVGSLKRRVDLQNSGKYDEIYIMVADAQALTDNAEHPEKVRQNIMQVALDYLACGIDPEKSTIFIQSMVPELTELTFYYMNLVTVARVQRNPTVKAEIKMRNFEASIPVGFFCYPISQAADITAFKATTVPVGEDQMPMIEQTQEIVHKFNTVYGEALVQPKIMLPENDSCRRLPGIDGKAKMSKSLGNCIYLSEEPDEIKKKVMSMYTDPDHIKITDPGKIEGNTVFTYLDAFCQPEHFERYLPAVSYTHLRAHETELHL
;
A
#
# COMPACT_ATOMS: atom_id res chain seq x y z
N SER A 1 -25.98 66.83 -33.12
CA SER A 1 -26.73 65.92 -32.29
C SER A 1 -26.79 64.56 -32.96
N GLY A 2 -26.02 63.63 -32.52
CA GLY A 2 -26.01 62.26 -32.98
C GLY A 2 -25.23 61.41 -31.95
N ILE A 3 -25.98 60.83 -31.02
CA ILE A 3 -25.44 59.94 -29.99
C ILE A 3 -25.40 58.55 -30.60
N GLY A 4 -24.16 58.06 -30.87
CA GLY A 4 -23.93 56.71 -31.35
C GLY A 4 -24.04 55.71 -30.20
N ASN A 5 -24.97 54.75 -30.32
CA ASN A 5 -25.11 53.61 -29.44
C ASN A 5 -23.94 52.65 -29.59
N PHE A 6 -23.06 52.57 -28.61
CA PHE A 6 -22.09 51.49 -28.49
C PHE A 6 -22.77 50.25 -27.88
N ASN A 7 -23.05 49.27 -28.72
CA ASN A 7 -23.43 47.91 -28.29
C ASN A 7 -22.17 47.16 -27.83
N PHE A 8 -22.00 46.96 -26.51
CA PHE A 8 -21.10 46.03 -25.93
C PHE A 8 -21.72 44.63 -26.05
N ALA A 9 -21.39 43.90 -27.12
CA ALA A 9 -21.60 42.46 -27.19
C ALA A 9 -20.61 41.77 -26.23
N GLY A 10 -21.05 41.54 -25.00
CA GLY A 10 -20.31 40.75 -24.00
C GLY A 10 -20.26 39.29 -24.41
N GLY A 11 -19.22 38.89 -25.11
CA GLY A 11 -18.90 37.47 -25.31
C GLY A 11 -18.54 36.82 -24.02
N HIS A 12 -19.49 36.14 -23.37
CA HIS A 12 -19.20 35.23 -22.30
C HIS A 12 -18.36 34.07 -22.86
N LYS A 13 -17.03 34.20 -22.81
CA LYS A 13 -16.13 33.03 -22.90
C LYS A 13 -16.50 32.12 -21.73
N LYS A 14 -17.26 31.04 -22.03
CA LYS A 14 -17.35 29.89 -21.11
C LYS A 14 -15.93 29.42 -20.81
N ILE A 15 -15.43 29.78 -19.65
CA ILE A 15 -14.22 29.16 -19.07
C ILE A 15 -14.60 27.68 -18.95
N LYS A 16 -14.08 26.83 -19.84
CA LYS A 16 -14.18 25.39 -19.65
C LYS A 16 -13.48 25.12 -18.33
N GLU A 17 -14.25 24.77 -17.29
CA GLU A 17 -13.68 24.23 -16.06
C GLU A 17 -12.73 23.10 -16.47
N LYS A 18 -11.45 23.28 -16.20
CA LYS A 18 -10.45 22.27 -16.47
C LYS A 18 -10.74 21.13 -15.50
N VAL A 19 -11.41 20.08 -15.97
CA VAL A 19 -11.65 18.87 -15.18
C VAL A 19 -10.30 18.41 -14.66
N MET A 20 -10.16 18.37 -13.34
CA MET A 20 -8.93 17.96 -12.70
C MET A 20 -8.76 16.46 -12.89
N LYS A 21 -7.60 16.05 -13.44
CA LYS A 21 -7.26 14.62 -13.60
C LYS A 21 -7.36 13.90 -12.28
N GLN A 22 -7.89 12.69 -12.31
CA GLN A 22 -7.90 11.78 -11.17
C GLN A 22 -6.63 10.95 -11.22
N VAL A 23 -5.75 11.17 -10.24
CA VAL A 23 -4.41 10.57 -10.20
C VAL A 23 -4.24 9.77 -8.91
N ILE A 24 -3.81 8.52 -9.05
CA ILE A 24 -3.39 7.68 -7.92
C ILE A 24 -1.88 7.64 -7.82
N LEU A 25 -1.36 7.75 -6.60
CA LEU A 25 -0.01 7.35 -6.25
C LEU A 25 -0.04 6.29 -5.15
N THR A 26 0.70 5.23 -5.35
CA THR A 26 0.93 4.17 -4.36
C THR A 26 2.33 3.58 -4.57
N GLY A 27 2.80 2.73 -3.66
CA GLY A 27 4.10 2.10 -3.82
C GLY A 27 4.50 1.27 -2.62
N ASP A 28 5.64 0.58 -2.75
CA ASP A 28 6.24 -0.23 -1.68
C ASP A 28 7.74 0.03 -1.59
N ARG A 29 8.27 -0.12 -0.38
CA ARG A 29 9.71 -0.09 -0.15
C ARG A 29 10.33 -1.44 -0.50
N PRO A 30 11.37 -1.50 -1.34
CA PRO A 30 12.02 -2.76 -1.74
C PRO A 30 12.95 -3.30 -0.62
N THR A 31 12.37 -3.60 0.53
CA THR A 31 13.10 -4.13 1.71
C THR A 31 13.11 -5.65 1.78
N GLY A 32 12.66 -6.32 0.73
CA GLY A 32 12.59 -7.77 0.58
C GLY A 32 11.47 -8.16 -0.36
N ARG A 33 11.42 -9.44 -0.73
CA ARG A 33 10.38 -10.04 -1.59
C ARG A 33 8.98 -9.72 -1.06
N LEU A 34 8.00 -9.54 -1.95
CA LEU A 34 6.61 -9.39 -1.55
C LEU A 34 6.01 -10.76 -1.22
N HIS A 35 5.01 -10.78 -0.35
CA HIS A 35 4.32 -12.00 0.07
C HIS A 35 2.81 -11.87 -0.15
N VAL A 36 2.08 -12.97 -0.05
CA VAL A 36 0.63 -13.00 -0.29
C VAL A 36 -0.16 -12.01 0.57
N GLY A 37 0.34 -11.64 1.75
CA GLY A 37 -0.25 -10.58 2.57
C GLY A 37 -0.17 -9.19 1.91
N HIS A 38 0.87 -8.89 1.11
CA HIS A 38 0.92 -7.68 0.29
C HIS A 38 -0.07 -7.76 -0.87
N TYR A 39 -0.23 -8.96 -1.46
CA TYR A 39 -1.20 -9.16 -2.53
C TYR A 39 -2.61 -8.84 -2.06
N VAL A 40 -3.07 -9.49 -1.00
CA VAL A 40 -4.43 -9.28 -0.45
C VAL A 40 -4.61 -7.87 0.09
N GLY A 41 -3.63 -7.37 0.83
CA GLY A 41 -3.73 -6.07 1.50
C GLY A 41 -3.61 -4.84 0.57
N SER A 42 -2.99 -5.00 -0.60
CA SER A 42 -2.63 -3.85 -1.43
C SER A 42 -2.64 -4.12 -2.94
N LEU A 43 -1.93 -5.14 -3.44
CA LEU A 43 -1.70 -5.29 -4.89
C LEU A 43 -2.98 -5.61 -5.65
N LYS A 44 -3.82 -6.51 -5.13
CA LYS A 44 -5.13 -6.83 -5.73
C LYS A 44 -5.96 -5.57 -5.95
N ARG A 45 -6.03 -4.72 -4.92
CA ARG A 45 -6.75 -3.45 -5.01
C ARG A 45 -6.17 -2.49 -6.05
N ARG A 46 -4.83 -2.46 -6.20
CA ARG A 46 -4.18 -1.64 -7.25
C ARG A 46 -4.59 -2.09 -8.65
N VAL A 47 -4.66 -3.40 -8.87
CA VAL A 47 -5.15 -3.98 -10.13
C VAL A 47 -6.62 -3.63 -10.36
N ASP A 48 -7.47 -3.71 -9.34
CA ASP A 48 -8.88 -3.35 -9.43
C ASP A 48 -9.05 -1.86 -9.76
N LEU A 49 -8.30 -0.98 -9.12
CA LEU A 49 -8.29 0.45 -9.41
C LEU A 49 -7.81 0.75 -10.83
N GLN A 50 -6.73 0.08 -11.28
CA GLN A 50 -6.20 0.16 -12.64
C GLN A 50 -7.27 -0.18 -13.69
N ASN A 51 -8.03 -1.23 -13.44
CA ASN A 51 -9.04 -1.73 -14.38
C ASN A 51 -10.41 -1.05 -14.25
N SER A 52 -10.60 -0.21 -13.22
CA SER A 52 -11.88 0.47 -12.96
C SER A 52 -12.25 1.55 -13.98
N GLY A 53 -11.27 2.08 -14.73
CA GLY A 53 -11.46 3.22 -15.64
C GLY A 53 -11.80 4.55 -14.95
N LYS A 54 -11.68 4.63 -13.62
CA LYS A 54 -12.05 5.82 -12.84
C LYS A 54 -10.91 6.83 -12.70
N TYR A 55 -9.68 6.45 -13.02
CA TYR A 55 -8.47 7.24 -12.84
C TYR A 55 -7.78 7.47 -14.17
N ASP A 56 -7.35 8.70 -14.39
CA ASP A 56 -6.65 9.11 -15.61
C ASP A 56 -5.19 8.65 -15.60
N GLU A 57 -4.57 8.62 -14.43
CA GLU A 57 -3.17 8.24 -14.25
C GLU A 57 -2.99 7.44 -12.95
N ILE A 58 -2.20 6.39 -13.02
CA ILE A 58 -1.84 5.56 -11.85
C ILE A 58 -0.33 5.40 -11.82
N TYR A 59 0.28 5.87 -10.74
CA TYR A 59 1.71 5.79 -10.48
C TYR A 59 1.98 4.80 -9.36
N ILE A 60 2.87 3.85 -9.62
CA ILE A 60 3.26 2.80 -8.67
C ILE A 60 4.76 2.90 -8.44
N MET A 61 5.14 3.35 -7.26
CA MET A 61 6.51 3.65 -6.90
C MET A 61 7.21 2.45 -6.26
N VAL A 62 8.41 2.16 -6.71
CA VAL A 62 9.38 1.37 -5.94
C VAL A 62 10.20 2.37 -5.12
N ALA A 63 9.89 2.48 -3.82
CA ALA A 63 10.39 3.51 -2.92
C ALA A 63 11.77 3.13 -2.34
N ASP A 64 12.79 3.08 -3.19
CA ASP A 64 14.14 2.65 -2.84
C ASP A 64 14.89 3.66 -1.97
N ALA A 65 14.78 4.96 -2.25
CA ALA A 65 15.40 5.99 -1.42
C ALA A 65 14.78 6.02 -0.03
N GLN A 66 13.45 5.87 0.09
CA GLN A 66 12.79 5.76 1.38
C GLN A 66 13.15 4.46 2.11
N ALA A 67 13.42 3.38 1.41
CA ALA A 67 13.86 2.13 2.03
C ALA A 67 15.21 2.28 2.74
N LEU A 68 16.07 3.18 2.30
CA LEU A 68 17.36 3.45 2.93
C LEU A 68 17.24 4.14 4.29
N THR A 69 16.12 4.77 4.61
CA THR A 69 15.95 5.50 5.88
C THR A 69 16.10 4.60 7.13
N ASP A 70 15.87 3.30 6.96
CA ASP A 70 16.03 2.27 7.99
C ASP A 70 16.85 1.05 7.53
N ASN A 71 17.49 1.13 6.37
CA ASN A 71 18.39 0.11 5.81
C ASN A 71 19.69 0.75 5.25
N ALA A 72 20.12 1.88 5.78
CA ALA A 72 21.28 2.61 5.28
C ALA A 72 22.59 1.77 5.33
N GLU A 73 22.71 0.91 6.33
CA GLU A 73 23.88 0.03 6.50
C GLU A 73 23.82 -1.21 5.58
N HIS A 74 22.70 -1.46 4.93
CA HIS A 74 22.47 -2.61 4.06
C HIS A 74 21.91 -2.21 2.68
N PRO A 75 22.57 -1.33 1.92
CA PRO A 75 22.06 -0.82 0.65
C PRO A 75 21.89 -1.92 -0.41
N GLU A 76 22.69 -2.98 -0.34
CA GLU A 76 22.60 -4.12 -1.27
C GLU A 76 21.25 -4.84 -1.16
N LYS A 77 20.71 -4.92 0.04
CA LYS A 77 19.37 -5.50 0.28
C LYS A 77 18.30 -4.72 -0.49
N VAL A 78 18.37 -3.38 -0.46
CA VAL A 78 17.43 -2.52 -1.19
C VAL A 78 17.63 -2.71 -2.71
N ARG A 79 18.88 -2.63 -3.20
CA ARG A 79 19.20 -2.76 -4.62
C ARG A 79 18.72 -4.08 -5.23
N GLN A 80 18.97 -5.19 -4.55
CA GLN A 80 18.55 -6.53 -5.01
C GLN A 80 17.03 -6.69 -5.10
N ASN A 81 16.28 -5.99 -4.26
CA ASN A 81 14.84 -6.11 -4.22
C ASN A 81 14.07 -5.15 -5.12
N ILE A 82 14.72 -4.17 -5.75
CA ILE A 82 14.06 -3.25 -6.69
C ILE A 82 13.43 -4.03 -7.86
N MET A 83 14.25 -4.84 -8.52
CA MET A 83 13.79 -5.65 -9.67
C MET A 83 12.75 -6.68 -9.22
N GLN A 84 12.98 -7.34 -8.07
CA GLN A 84 12.05 -8.34 -7.55
C GLN A 84 10.65 -7.75 -7.29
N VAL A 85 10.58 -6.58 -6.66
CA VAL A 85 9.30 -5.89 -6.40
C VAL A 85 8.60 -5.49 -7.70
N ALA A 86 9.36 -5.01 -8.69
CA ALA A 86 8.80 -4.66 -9.99
C ALA A 86 8.23 -5.91 -10.72
N LEU A 87 8.94 -7.04 -10.67
CA LEU A 87 8.46 -8.30 -11.22
C LEU A 87 7.20 -8.80 -10.49
N ASP A 88 7.17 -8.70 -9.16
CA ASP A 88 6.00 -9.06 -8.36
C ASP A 88 4.77 -8.20 -8.75
N TYR A 89 4.95 -6.90 -9.04
CA TYR A 89 3.87 -6.04 -9.53
C TYR A 89 3.29 -6.55 -10.85
N LEU A 90 4.15 -6.85 -11.82
CA LEU A 90 3.73 -7.36 -13.13
C LEU A 90 3.04 -8.72 -13.00
N ALA A 91 3.62 -9.62 -12.20
CA ALA A 91 3.05 -10.95 -11.95
C ALA A 91 1.66 -10.89 -11.29
N CYS A 92 1.41 -9.89 -10.45
CA CYS A 92 0.11 -9.66 -9.83
C CYS A 92 -0.93 -9.00 -10.74
N GLY A 93 -0.56 -8.61 -11.96
CA GLY A 93 -1.49 -8.05 -12.95
C GLY A 93 -1.44 -6.53 -13.10
N ILE A 94 -0.41 -5.87 -12.57
CA ILE A 94 -0.15 -4.48 -12.93
C ILE A 94 0.30 -4.42 -14.37
N ASP A 95 -0.44 -3.68 -15.18
CA ASP A 95 -0.24 -3.52 -16.61
C ASP A 95 0.54 -2.21 -16.88
N PRO A 96 1.76 -2.27 -17.44
CA PRO A 96 2.57 -1.10 -17.69
C PRO A 96 2.01 -0.18 -18.80
N GLU A 97 1.02 -0.64 -19.56
CA GLU A 97 0.30 0.22 -20.53
C GLU A 97 -0.78 1.08 -19.84
N LYS A 98 -1.24 0.68 -18.64
CA LYS A 98 -2.28 1.37 -17.87
C LYS A 98 -1.74 2.09 -16.65
N SER A 99 -0.63 1.62 -16.09
CA SER A 99 -0.03 2.15 -14.87
C SER A 99 1.46 2.39 -15.07
N THR A 100 1.95 3.51 -14.58
CA THR A 100 3.38 3.83 -14.63
C THR A 100 4.08 3.27 -13.40
N ILE A 101 4.98 2.30 -13.58
CA ILE A 101 5.89 1.82 -12.53
C ILE A 101 7.18 2.65 -12.62
N PHE A 102 7.63 3.20 -11.49
CA PHE A 102 8.87 3.96 -11.46
C PHE A 102 9.67 3.71 -10.17
N ILE A 103 10.97 3.98 -10.23
CA ILE A 103 11.89 3.89 -9.10
C ILE A 103 12.07 5.29 -8.54
N GLN A 104 11.87 5.47 -7.24
CA GLN A 104 11.88 6.77 -6.56
C GLN A 104 13.20 7.54 -6.80
N SER A 105 14.34 6.88 -6.67
CA SER A 105 15.67 7.51 -6.85
C SER A 105 15.95 7.96 -8.30
N MET A 106 15.18 7.47 -9.28
CA MET A 106 15.30 7.89 -10.68
C MET A 106 14.55 9.20 -10.99
N VAL A 107 13.87 9.78 -9.98
CA VAL A 107 13.18 11.08 -10.07
C VAL A 107 13.79 12.04 -9.04
N PRO A 108 14.95 12.65 -9.35
CA PRO A 108 15.70 13.49 -8.40
C PRO A 108 14.91 14.70 -7.90
N GLU A 109 13.93 15.16 -8.65
CA GLU A 109 13.04 16.27 -8.29
C GLU A 109 12.26 16.00 -7.00
N LEU A 110 12.04 14.73 -6.65
CA LEU A 110 11.40 14.35 -5.37
C LEU A 110 12.26 14.75 -4.17
N THR A 111 13.58 14.61 -4.30
CA THR A 111 14.53 15.03 -3.26
C THR A 111 14.60 16.55 -3.18
N GLU A 112 14.59 17.25 -4.31
CA GLU A 112 14.57 18.71 -4.36
C GLU A 112 13.29 19.25 -3.70
N LEU A 113 12.13 18.70 -4.04
CA LEU A 113 10.85 19.08 -3.48
C LEU A 113 10.79 18.80 -1.96
N THR A 114 11.36 17.68 -1.52
CA THR A 114 11.50 17.34 -0.09
C THR A 114 12.25 18.43 0.64
N PHE A 115 13.35 18.93 0.09
CA PHE A 115 14.14 20.01 0.71
C PHE A 115 13.33 21.31 0.84
N TYR A 116 12.55 21.69 -0.17
CA TYR A 116 11.64 22.83 -0.09
C TYR A 116 10.60 22.63 1.03
N TYR A 117 10.02 21.44 1.15
CA TYR A 117 9.03 21.15 2.19
C TYR A 117 9.60 21.15 3.60
N MET A 118 10.88 20.79 3.78
CA MET A 118 11.57 20.88 5.09
C MET A 118 11.53 22.29 5.66
N ASN A 119 11.47 23.34 4.81
CA ASN A 119 11.35 24.73 5.26
C ASN A 119 9.91 25.11 5.73
N LEU A 120 8.93 24.26 5.43
CA LEU A 120 7.52 24.48 5.77
C LEU A 120 7.07 23.68 7.00
N VAL A 121 7.86 22.69 7.44
CA VAL A 121 7.51 21.78 8.52
C VAL A 121 8.46 21.94 9.69
N THR A 122 7.93 21.99 10.91
CA THR A 122 8.77 22.08 12.12
C THR A 122 9.11 20.69 12.66
N VAL A 123 10.26 20.57 13.32
CA VAL A 123 10.67 19.35 14.05
C VAL A 123 9.55 18.89 15.00
N ALA A 124 8.97 19.82 15.76
CA ALA A 124 7.89 19.53 16.70
C ALA A 124 6.63 18.95 16.01
N ARG A 125 6.34 19.34 14.75
CA ARG A 125 5.21 18.76 13.99
C ARG A 125 5.49 17.32 13.60
N VAL A 126 6.69 17.01 13.11
CA VAL A 126 7.09 15.63 12.77
C VAL A 126 7.06 14.75 14.01
N GLN A 127 7.63 15.22 15.13
CA GLN A 127 7.64 14.48 16.40
C GLN A 127 6.24 14.16 16.94
N ARG A 128 5.24 14.98 16.64
CA ARG A 128 3.85 14.74 17.06
C ARG A 128 3.09 13.78 16.18
N ASN A 129 3.61 13.43 15.00
CA ASN A 129 2.95 12.47 14.13
C ASN A 129 2.84 11.09 14.80
N PRO A 130 1.62 10.52 14.95
CA PRO A 130 1.42 9.27 15.69
C PRO A 130 2.16 8.08 15.05
N THR A 131 2.18 8.01 13.72
CA THR A 131 2.87 6.95 12.97
C THR A 131 4.37 7.01 13.22
N VAL A 132 4.98 8.19 13.14
CA VAL A 132 6.41 8.40 13.43
C VAL A 132 6.75 7.98 14.85
N LYS A 133 5.94 8.38 15.84
CA LYS A 133 6.13 7.98 17.24
C LYS A 133 6.11 6.46 17.43
N ALA A 134 5.13 5.80 16.83
CA ALA A 134 4.98 4.36 16.94
C ALA A 134 6.18 3.64 16.29
N GLU A 135 6.65 4.10 15.15
CA GLU A 135 7.79 3.51 14.44
C GLU A 135 9.12 3.74 15.16
N ILE A 136 9.35 4.94 15.73
CA ILE A 136 10.53 5.24 16.56
C ILE A 136 10.63 4.22 17.69
N LYS A 137 9.52 4.00 18.41
CA LYS A 137 9.46 3.04 19.52
C LYS A 137 9.69 1.60 19.04
N MET A 138 9.02 1.19 17.98
CA MET A 138 9.12 -0.17 17.42
C MET A 138 10.55 -0.49 16.96
N ARG A 139 11.31 0.51 16.50
CA ARG A 139 12.68 0.35 16.00
C ARG A 139 13.76 0.62 17.04
N ASN A 140 13.38 0.96 18.28
CA ASN A 140 14.31 1.36 19.34
C ASN A 140 15.21 2.56 18.98
N PHE A 141 14.68 3.51 18.21
CA PHE A 141 15.38 4.74 17.81
C PHE A 141 15.30 5.88 18.84
N GLU A 142 14.69 5.64 19.99
CA GLU A 142 14.41 6.69 21.01
C GLU A 142 15.66 7.45 21.45
N ALA A 143 16.80 6.77 21.56
CA ALA A 143 18.07 7.39 21.98
C ALA A 143 18.81 8.06 20.81
N SER A 144 18.59 7.65 19.57
CA SER A 144 19.32 8.15 18.40
C SER A 144 18.49 7.96 17.13
N ILE A 145 17.75 8.99 16.76
CA ILE A 145 16.89 8.95 15.58
C ILE A 145 17.71 9.33 14.34
N PRO A 146 17.84 8.47 13.32
CA PRO A 146 18.50 8.87 12.07
C PRO A 146 17.72 10.03 11.40
N VAL A 147 18.43 11.04 10.93
CA VAL A 147 17.80 12.23 10.31
C VAL A 147 16.93 11.84 9.09
N GLY A 148 17.42 10.94 8.24
CA GLY A 148 16.65 10.44 7.10
C GLY A 148 15.34 9.77 7.51
N PHE A 149 15.41 8.94 8.57
CA PHE A 149 14.20 8.35 9.14
C PHE A 149 13.26 9.41 9.73
N PHE A 150 13.79 10.41 10.40
CA PHE A 150 12.97 11.49 10.96
C PHE A 150 12.27 12.31 9.87
N CYS A 151 12.93 12.51 8.72
CA CYS A 151 12.43 13.34 7.63
C CYS A 151 11.56 12.60 6.61
N TYR A 152 11.45 11.25 6.67
CA TYR A 152 10.68 10.50 5.67
C TYR A 152 9.23 10.94 5.48
N PRO A 153 8.49 11.46 6.50
CA PRO A 153 7.13 11.95 6.29
C PRO A 153 7.06 13.15 5.34
N ILE A 154 8.12 13.96 5.32
CA ILE A 154 8.24 15.10 4.41
C ILE A 154 8.56 14.63 3.00
N SER A 155 9.44 13.64 2.86
CA SER A 155 9.74 12.99 1.59
C SER A 155 8.51 12.31 1.00
N GLN A 156 7.73 11.61 1.80
CA GLN A 156 6.48 10.99 1.35
C GLN A 156 5.47 12.02 0.84
N ALA A 157 5.41 13.20 1.45
CA ALA A 157 4.58 14.30 0.95
C ALA A 157 5.07 14.80 -0.41
N ALA A 158 6.38 14.84 -0.66
CA ALA A 158 6.95 15.19 -1.96
C ALA A 158 6.60 14.13 -3.02
N ASP A 159 6.72 12.84 -2.69
CA ASP A 159 6.34 11.75 -3.59
C ASP A 159 4.88 11.90 -4.07
N ILE A 160 3.97 12.18 -3.15
CA ILE A 160 2.54 12.28 -3.43
C ILE A 160 2.22 13.51 -4.29
N THR A 161 2.79 14.65 -3.94
CA THR A 161 2.41 15.94 -4.53
C THR A 161 3.09 16.25 -5.85
N ALA A 162 4.28 15.69 -6.10
CA ALA A 162 5.01 15.85 -7.36
C ALA A 162 4.18 15.37 -8.57
N PHE A 163 3.47 14.27 -8.40
CA PHE A 163 2.59 13.70 -9.44
C PHE A 163 1.16 14.26 -9.40
N LYS A 164 0.90 15.24 -8.53
CA LYS A 164 -0.45 15.82 -8.32
C LYS A 164 -1.48 14.75 -7.98
N ALA A 165 -1.10 13.77 -7.17
CA ALA A 165 -1.98 12.69 -6.77
C ALA A 165 -3.24 13.25 -6.08
N THR A 166 -4.41 12.92 -6.63
CA THR A 166 -5.71 13.28 -6.04
C THR A 166 -6.17 12.27 -5.01
N THR A 167 -5.66 11.03 -5.11
CA THR A 167 -6.08 9.91 -4.27
C THR A 167 -4.88 9.04 -3.90
N VAL A 168 -4.77 8.69 -2.63
CA VAL A 168 -3.71 7.83 -2.11
C VAL A 168 -4.34 6.66 -1.36
N PRO A 169 -4.30 5.44 -1.92
CA PRO A 169 -4.73 4.23 -1.24
C PRO A 169 -3.76 3.89 -0.10
N VAL A 170 -4.23 3.87 1.12
CA VAL A 170 -3.41 3.61 2.32
C VAL A 170 -4.16 2.81 3.37
N GLY A 171 -3.42 2.14 4.26
CA GLY A 171 -3.97 1.60 5.50
C GLY A 171 -4.22 2.69 6.53
N GLU A 172 -4.98 2.38 7.58
CA GLU A 172 -5.32 3.32 8.65
C GLU A 172 -4.09 3.90 9.36
N ASP A 173 -3.03 3.09 9.49
CA ASP A 173 -1.76 3.49 10.10
C ASP A 173 -1.04 4.61 9.32
N GLN A 174 -1.37 4.80 8.06
CA GLN A 174 -0.80 5.82 7.19
C GLN A 174 -1.64 7.12 7.11
N MET A 175 -2.83 7.15 7.70
CA MET A 175 -3.68 8.35 7.70
C MET A 175 -2.95 9.60 8.22
N PRO A 176 -2.18 9.55 9.35
CA PRO A 176 -1.47 10.72 9.85
C PRO A 176 -0.40 11.26 8.88
N MET A 177 0.09 10.41 7.98
CA MET A 177 1.06 10.80 6.95
C MET A 177 0.39 11.62 5.85
N ILE A 178 -0.81 11.20 5.42
CA ILE A 178 -1.56 11.94 4.41
C ILE A 178 -2.11 13.25 4.98
N GLU A 179 -2.55 13.27 6.23
CA GLU A 179 -2.94 14.50 6.92
C GLU A 179 -1.78 15.51 6.98
N GLN A 180 -0.58 15.05 7.31
CA GLN A 180 0.61 15.89 7.27
C GLN A 180 0.93 16.40 5.86
N THR A 181 0.73 15.57 4.85
CA THR A 181 0.85 15.97 3.43
C THR A 181 -0.14 17.08 3.10
N GLN A 182 -1.40 16.94 3.52
CA GLN A 182 -2.44 17.97 3.31
C GLN A 182 -2.08 19.30 3.98
N GLU A 183 -1.50 19.26 5.18
CA GLU A 183 -0.99 20.46 5.86
C GLU A 183 0.14 21.15 5.08
N ILE A 184 1.06 20.34 4.51
CA ILE A 184 2.16 20.86 3.67
C ILE A 184 1.59 21.51 2.42
N VAL A 185 0.66 20.86 1.73
CA VAL A 185 -0.02 21.40 0.53
C VAL A 185 -0.69 22.72 0.84
N HIS A 186 -1.47 22.77 1.93
CA HIS A 186 -2.15 24.00 2.35
C HIS A 186 -1.16 25.14 2.59
N LYS A 187 -0.08 24.88 3.35
CA LYS A 187 0.93 25.87 3.67
C LYS A 187 1.70 26.34 2.43
N PHE A 188 2.07 25.39 1.55
CA PHE A 188 2.76 25.70 0.31
C PHE A 188 1.89 26.61 -0.58
N ASN A 189 0.64 26.21 -0.82
CA ASN A 189 -0.28 26.97 -1.67
C ASN A 189 -0.58 28.37 -1.09
N THR A 190 -0.63 28.50 0.25
CA THR A 190 -0.81 29.80 0.90
C THR A 190 0.38 30.73 0.68
N VAL A 191 1.61 30.20 0.71
CA VAL A 191 2.84 31.01 0.60
C VAL A 191 3.22 31.31 -0.85
N TYR A 192 3.10 30.29 -1.72
CA TYR A 192 3.64 30.34 -3.09
C TYR A 192 2.57 30.38 -4.19
N GLY A 193 1.29 30.35 -3.83
CA GLY A 193 0.17 30.25 -4.78
C GLY A 193 -0.27 28.82 -5.04
N GLU A 194 -1.46 28.66 -5.61
CA GLU A 194 -2.07 27.34 -5.87
C GLU A 194 -1.30 26.56 -6.97
N ALA A 195 -0.39 25.70 -6.54
CA ALA A 195 0.42 24.84 -7.41
C ALA A 195 0.23 23.35 -7.11
N LEU A 196 -0.01 23.00 -5.85
CA LEU A 196 -0.13 21.62 -5.39
C LEU A 196 -1.59 21.20 -5.24
N VAL A 197 -1.85 19.91 -5.52
CA VAL A 197 -3.17 19.28 -5.34
C VAL A 197 -3.24 18.62 -3.97
N GLN A 198 -4.35 18.83 -3.25
CA GLN A 198 -4.57 18.19 -1.96
C GLN A 198 -5.04 16.74 -2.15
N PRO A 199 -4.28 15.75 -1.66
CA PRO A 199 -4.62 14.35 -1.82
C PRO A 199 -5.76 13.95 -0.89
N LYS A 200 -6.58 12.98 -1.34
CA LYS A 200 -7.61 12.31 -0.53
C LYS A 200 -7.12 10.93 -0.11
N ILE A 201 -7.45 10.57 1.12
CA ILE A 201 -7.21 9.22 1.66
C ILE A 201 -8.23 8.27 1.07
N MET A 202 -7.78 7.08 0.65
CA MET A 202 -8.63 5.98 0.25
C MET A 202 -8.33 4.75 1.13
N LEU A 203 -9.19 4.48 2.09
CA LEU A 203 -9.09 3.29 2.95
C LEU A 203 -9.61 2.03 2.25
N PRO A 204 -9.17 0.82 2.68
CA PRO A 204 -9.74 -0.44 2.23
C PRO A 204 -11.23 -0.54 2.56
N GLU A 205 -12.02 -1.09 1.64
CA GLU A 205 -13.48 -1.22 1.80
C GLU A 205 -13.89 -2.33 2.78
N ASN A 206 -13.08 -3.38 2.92
CA ASN A 206 -13.40 -4.57 3.72
C ASN A 206 -12.30 -4.90 4.74
N ASP A 207 -12.70 -5.37 5.92
CA ASP A 207 -11.81 -5.81 7.00
C ASP A 207 -11.01 -7.07 6.65
N SER A 208 -11.58 -7.99 5.88
CA SER A 208 -10.92 -9.22 5.40
C SER A 208 -9.68 -8.95 4.54
N CYS A 209 -9.63 -7.80 3.84
CA CYS A 209 -8.46 -7.38 3.07
C CYS A 209 -7.34 -6.76 3.92
N ARG A 210 -7.56 -6.57 5.22
CA ARG A 210 -6.68 -5.73 6.04
C ARG A 210 -5.44 -6.44 6.57
N ARG A 211 -5.54 -7.70 7.01
CA ARG A 211 -4.43 -8.40 7.69
C ARG A 211 -4.51 -9.90 7.55
N LEU A 212 -3.83 -10.45 6.56
CA LEU A 212 -3.66 -11.89 6.50
C LEU A 212 -2.71 -12.36 7.63
N PRO A 213 -3.09 -13.36 8.45
CA PRO A 213 -2.21 -13.95 9.45
C PRO A 213 -1.05 -14.68 8.77
N GLY A 214 0.07 -14.84 9.47
CA GLY A 214 1.12 -15.74 9.03
C GLY A 214 0.66 -17.21 9.04
N ILE A 215 1.43 -18.09 8.40
CA ILE A 215 1.12 -19.53 8.39
C ILE A 215 1.05 -20.15 9.78
N ASP A 216 1.65 -19.51 10.78
CA ASP A 216 1.64 -19.87 12.19
C ASP A 216 0.30 -19.52 12.91
N GLY A 217 -0.60 -18.79 12.26
CA GLY A 217 -1.89 -18.38 12.80
C GLY A 217 -1.85 -17.42 14.00
N LYS A 218 -0.67 -17.01 14.44
CA LYS A 218 -0.48 -16.25 15.69
C LYS A 218 -0.30 -14.76 15.50
N ALA A 219 0.43 -14.37 14.46
CA ALA A 219 0.78 -12.99 14.20
C ALA A 219 0.49 -12.62 12.76
N LYS A 220 0.46 -11.31 12.48
CA LYS A 220 0.42 -10.81 11.10
C LYS A 220 1.57 -11.40 10.31
N MET A 221 1.30 -11.76 9.05
CA MET A 221 2.32 -12.22 8.12
C MET A 221 3.47 -11.20 8.05
N SER A 222 4.69 -11.68 8.29
CA SER A 222 5.89 -10.84 8.37
C SER A 222 7.14 -11.58 7.93
N LYS A 223 7.98 -10.89 7.13
CA LYS A 223 9.27 -11.40 6.67
C LYS A 223 10.20 -11.72 7.85
N SER A 224 10.19 -10.89 8.88
CA SER A 224 11.05 -11.05 10.07
C SER A 224 10.70 -12.26 10.93
N LEU A 225 9.44 -12.70 10.89
CA LEU A 225 8.95 -13.87 11.62
C LEU A 225 9.10 -15.16 10.80
N GLY A 226 9.44 -15.09 9.52
CA GLY A 226 9.55 -16.25 8.64
C GLY A 226 8.22 -16.99 8.40
N ASN A 227 7.10 -16.37 8.73
CA ASN A 227 5.76 -16.96 8.68
C ASN A 227 4.97 -16.57 7.40
N CYS A 228 5.68 -16.21 6.32
CA CYS A 228 5.05 -15.73 5.09
C CYS A 228 5.24 -16.70 3.91
N ILE A 229 4.29 -16.66 2.98
CA ILE A 229 4.40 -17.24 1.64
C ILE A 229 4.74 -16.10 0.69
N TYR A 230 5.89 -16.19 0.00
CA TYR A 230 6.33 -15.17 -0.96
C TYR A 230 5.64 -15.35 -2.31
N LEU A 231 5.41 -14.25 -3.03
CA LEU A 231 4.80 -14.30 -4.37
C LEU A 231 5.69 -15.02 -5.39
N SER A 232 7.00 -14.91 -5.23
CA SER A 232 8.03 -15.55 -6.08
C SER A 232 8.59 -16.84 -5.48
N GLU A 233 7.80 -17.57 -4.70
CA GLU A 233 8.22 -18.84 -4.10
C GLU A 233 7.94 -20.02 -5.03
N GLU A 234 8.82 -21.02 -5.00
CA GLU A 234 8.63 -22.22 -5.79
C GLU A 234 7.42 -23.04 -5.31
N PRO A 235 6.67 -23.69 -6.20
CA PRO A 235 5.45 -24.43 -5.86
C PRO A 235 5.63 -25.44 -4.72
N ASP A 236 6.73 -26.17 -4.70
CA ASP A 236 7.02 -27.14 -3.66
C ASP A 236 7.21 -26.51 -2.27
N GLU A 237 7.79 -25.31 -2.21
CA GLU A 237 7.93 -24.57 -0.96
C GLU A 237 6.58 -24.00 -0.51
N ILE A 238 5.76 -23.50 -1.44
CA ILE A 238 4.38 -23.07 -1.14
C ILE A 238 3.61 -24.25 -0.55
N LYS A 239 3.67 -25.42 -1.19
CA LYS A 239 3.02 -26.64 -0.73
C LYS A 239 3.45 -26.99 0.70
N LYS A 240 4.76 -27.04 0.99
CA LYS A 240 5.28 -27.32 2.34
C LYS A 240 4.72 -26.33 3.37
N LYS A 241 4.69 -25.05 3.05
CA LYS A 241 4.17 -24.00 3.94
C LYS A 241 2.67 -24.14 4.18
N VAL A 242 1.88 -24.41 3.13
CA VAL A 242 0.44 -24.65 3.27
C VAL A 242 0.18 -25.87 4.14
N MET A 243 0.94 -26.96 3.95
CA MET A 243 0.84 -28.17 4.75
C MET A 243 1.22 -27.96 6.22
N SER A 244 2.02 -26.95 6.54
CA SER A 244 2.44 -26.58 7.90
C SER A 244 1.57 -25.51 8.53
N MET A 245 0.53 -25.03 7.85
CA MET A 245 -0.37 -24.00 8.40
C MET A 245 -0.98 -24.43 9.72
N TYR A 246 -1.05 -23.45 10.63
CA TYR A 246 -1.76 -23.63 11.90
C TYR A 246 -3.24 -23.90 11.65
N THR A 247 -3.74 -24.98 12.24
CA THR A 247 -5.13 -25.38 12.19
C THR A 247 -5.74 -25.35 13.60
N ASP A 248 -6.76 -26.12 13.86
CA ASP A 248 -7.42 -26.20 15.17
C ASP A 248 -6.62 -27.08 16.13
N PRO A 249 -6.08 -26.54 17.26
CA PRO A 249 -5.34 -27.34 18.24
C PRO A 249 -6.24 -28.25 19.08
N ASP A 250 -7.53 -27.97 19.13
CA ASP A 250 -8.52 -28.76 19.92
C ASP A 250 -9.02 -29.96 19.09
N HIS A 251 -8.72 -30.02 17.81
CA HIS A 251 -9.07 -31.14 16.94
C HIS A 251 -8.04 -32.28 17.09
N ILE A 252 -8.19 -33.07 18.15
CA ILE A 252 -7.27 -34.17 18.50
C ILE A 252 -7.70 -35.51 17.90
N LYS A 253 -9.00 -35.78 17.90
CA LYS A 253 -9.58 -37.02 17.37
C LYS A 253 -10.25 -36.77 16.03
N ILE A 254 -10.28 -37.80 15.21
CA ILE A 254 -10.98 -37.79 13.92
C ILE A 254 -12.47 -37.40 14.03
N THR A 255 -13.08 -37.68 15.15
CA THR A 255 -14.50 -37.41 15.42
C THR A 255 -14.76 -36.00 15.99
N ASP A 256 -13.72 -35.23 16.30
CA ASP A 256 -13.91 -33.91 16.87
C ASP A 256 -14.36 -32.93 15.76
N PRO A 257 -15.37 -32.08 16.01
CA PRO A 257 -15.79 -31.09 15.02
C PRO A 257 -14.67 -30.07 14.82
N GLY A 258 -14.37 -29.75 13.55
CA GLY A 258 -13.41 -28.71 13.21
C GLY A 258 -13.97 -27.32 13.52
N LYS A 259 -13.11 -26.38 13.93
CA LYS A 259 -13.43 -24.97 14.11
C LYS A 259 -12.95 -24.16 12.92
N ILE A 260 -13.81 -23.28 12.43
CA ILE A 260 -13.47 -22.32 11.35
C ILE A 260 -12.79 -21.10 11.96
N GLU A 261 -13.33 -20.63 13.08
CA GLU A 261 -12.80 -19.46 13.76
C GLU A 261 -11.38 -19.73 14.31
N GLY A 262 -10.43 -18.86 13.95
CA GLY A 262 -9.02 -19.00 14.31
C GLY A 262 -8.23 -20.02 13.49
N ASN A 263 -8.85 -20.70 12.52
CA ASN A 263 -8.20 -21.62 11.63
C ASN A 263 -7.58 -20.86 10.44
N THR A 264 -6.25 -20.90 10.34
CA THR A 264 -5.50 -20.16 9.29
C THR A 264 -5.88 -20.59 7.89
N VAL A 265 -6.13 -21.88 7.65
CA VAL A 265 -6.51 -22.39 6.34
C VAL A 265 -7.81 -21.74 5.86
N PHE A 266 -8.81 -21.61 6.72
CA PHE A 266 -10.09 -20.95 6.36
C PHE A 266 -9.94 -19.47 6.14
N THR A 267 -9.07 -18.79 6.88
CA THR A 267 -8.74 -17.37 6.62
C THR A 267 -8.13 -17.18 5.24
N TYR A 268 -7.28 -18.11 4.81
CA TYR A 268 -6.68 -18.05 3.47
C TYR A 268 -7.70 -18.42 2.38
N LEU A 269 -8.55 -19.43 2.61
CA LEU A 269 -9.64 -19.75 1.68
C LEU A 269 -10.59 -18.55 1.48
N ASP A 270 -10.99 -17.88 2.55
CA ASP A 270 -11.81 -16.65 2.48
C ASP A 270 -11.12 -15.54 1.67
N ALA A 271 -9.81 -15.37 1.85
CA ALA A 271 -9.04 -14.34 1.15
C ALA A 271 -8.83 -14.61 -0.34
N PHE A 272 -8.73 -15.87 -0.77
CA PHE A 272 -8.30 -16.25 -2.12
C PHE A 272 -9.36 -16.98 -2.94
N CYS A 273 -10.28 -17.72 -2.31
CA CYS A 273 -11.32 -18.46 -3.03
C CYS A 273 -12.46 -17.56 -3.50
N GLN A 274 -13.12 -17.97 -4.56
CA GLN A 274 -14.42 -17.41 -4.92
C GLN A 274 -15.45 -17.75 -3.83
N PRO A 275 -16.44 -16.89 -3.53
CA PRO A 275 -17.44 -17.14 -2.50
C PRO A 275 -18.13 -18.50 -2.59
N GLU A 276 -18.44 -18.94 -3.81
CA GLU A 276 -19.07 -20.24 -4.10
C GLU A 276 -18.18 -21.43 -3.69
N HIS A 277 -16.86 -21.30 -3.87
CA HIS A 277 -15.92 -22.33 -3.43
C HIS A 277 -15.78 -22.33 -1.91
N PHE A 278 -15.73 -21.17 -1.28
CA PHE A 278 -15.65 -21.05 0.17
C PHE A 278 -16.87 -21.66 0.84
N GLU A 279 -18.09 -21.37 0.38
CA GLU A 279 -19.34 -21.95 0.88
C GLU A 279 -19.39 -23.47 0.74
N ARG A 280 -18.76 -24.04 -0.30
CA ARG A 280 -18.66 -25.48 -0.49
C ARG A 280 -17.81 -26.17 0.59
N TYR A 281 -16.79 -25.52 1.11
CA TYR A 281 -15.89 -26.09 2.13
C TYR A 281 -16.44 -25.91 3.55
N LEU A 282 -17.31 -24.92 3.79
CA LEU A 282 -17.90 -24.66 5.12
C LEU A 282 -18.63 -25.89 5.72
N PRO A 283 -19.49 -26.60 5.00
CA PRO A 283 -20.17 -27.79 5.53
C PRO A 283 -19.20 -28.95 5.80
N ALA A 284 -18.13 -29.07 5.03
CA ALA A 284 -17.16 -30.15 5.16
C ALA A 284 -16.42 -30.09 6.52
N VAL A 285 -16.28 -28.90 7.12
CA VAL A 285 -15.61 -28.72 8.40
C VAL A 285 -16.43 -29.23 9.57
N SER A 286 -17.75 -29.13 9.49
CA SER A 286 -18.62 -29.61 10.55
C SER A 286 -18.75 -31.15 10.58
N TYR A 287 -18.37 -31.83 9.48
CA TYR A 287 -18.54 -33.26 9.31
C TYR A 287 -17.26 -34.05 9.01
N THR A 288 -16.21 -33.41 8.50
CA THR A 288 -14.96 -34.07 8.12
C THR A 288 -13.73 -33.21 8.41
N HIS A 289 -12.68 -33.90 8.75
CA HIS A 289 -11.35 -33.48 9.14
C HIS A 289 -10.55 -32.85 8.01
N LEU A 290 -10.88 -31.65 7.55
CA LEU A 290 -10.02 -30.91 6.65
C LEU A 290 -8.70 -30.54 7.35
N ARG A 291 -7.77 -31.48 7.33
CA ARG A 291 -6.34 -31.15 7.47
C ARG A 291 -5.90 -30.49 6.17
N ALA A 292 -4.87 -29.67 6.23
CA ALA A 292 -4.21 -29.10 5.03
C ALA A 292 -3.87 -30.17 3.96
N HIS A 293 -3.84 -31.44 4.31
CA HIS A 293 -3.62 -32.60 3.43
C HIS A 293 -4.76 -32.89 2.45
N GLU A 294 -5.98 -32.44 2.71
CA GLU A 294 -7.15 -32.83 1.90
C GLU A 294 -7.57 -31.77 0.90
N THR A 295 -6.98 -30.57 0.96
CA THR A 295 -7.19 -29.49 -0.02
C THR A 295 -6.40 -29.67 -1.31
N GLU A 296 -5.54 -30.68 -1.41
CA GLU A 296 -4.71 -30.95 -2.59
C GLU A 296 -5.46 -31.40 -3.85
N LEU A 297 -6.71 -31.81 -3.73
CA LEU A 297 -7.40 -32.45 -4.85
C LEU A 297 -8.12 -31.50 -5.81
N HIS A 298 -8.16 -30.18 -5.55
CA HIS A 298 -9.00 -29.26 -6.32
C HIS A 298 -8.47 -27.81 -6.46
N LEU A 299 -7.17 -27.56 -6.31
CA LEU A 299 -6.55 -26.27 -6.66
C LEU A 299 -5.82 -26.36 -7.98
#